data_34591a0289dd62c4df4ece2973878048
#
_entry.id   34591a0289dd62c4df4ece2973878048
#
_cell.length_a   1.000
_cell.length_b   1.000
_cell.length_c   1.000
_cell.angle_alpha   90.00
_cell.angle_beta   90.00
_cell.angle_gamma   90.00
#
_symmetry.space_group_name_H-M   'P 1'
#
loop_
_entity.id
_entity.type
_entity.pdbx_description
1 polymer ?
#
loop_
_entity_poly.entity_id
_entity_poly.type
_entity_poly.pdbx_seq_one_letter_code
_entity_poly.pdbx_strand_id
1 'polypeptide(L)'
;MTHDLLAQGLLAAVRAQDFGSTADAKLNGAPVKHFPSIDLAVVAFDNGVKPLFANVLFSREHPQGLVAQIYTNAGPVRNVRYLADQRDAQLNSFAWWPDSDWDKMTWQTLYGEGPHRFVAPYPASLLKMIVAVGVAMAVDQGHTAWPEKAMNDMITVSDNDATTLMVALLHKHGLITPLHNRFAACGLHTLRLDGTQPSGGWGNGAGAGVGKIQMTAWDSARLMWLLDAQAPPPPWLPAGTELVSPASRARLRGWLEAQELNEILSSSSLVGLPGWVGGLPSHLRYAHKTGTTENYASDAGIVRARPPLKRHYIVAVLSNLGSRYAPHADCATTWRLPALGAAIDVLLVPKLER
;
A
#
# COMPACT_ATOMS: atom_id res chain seq x y z
N MET A 1 -23.18 -7.34 -6.36
CA MET A 1 -22.18 -7.75 -5.33
C MET A 1 -22.41 -6.89 -4.10
N THR A 2 -22.28 -7.43 -2.89
CA THR A 2 -22.30 -6.68 -1.62
C THR A 2 -20.89 -6.54 -1.08
N HIS A 3 -20.67 -5.71 -0.05
CA HIS A 3 -19.37 -5.62 0.65
C HIS A 3 -18.92 -6.99 1.17
N ASP A 4 -19.85 -7.78 1.75
CA ASP A 4 -19.52 -9.12 2.27
C ASP A 4 -19.12 -10.09 1.16
N LEU A 5 -19.81 -10.07 0.01
CA LEU A 5 -19.43 -10.91 -1.13
C LEU A 5 -18.07 -10.50 -1.70
N LEU A 6 -17.75 -9.21 -1.74
CA LEU A 6 -16.42 -8.74 -2.12
C LEU A 6 -15.38 -9.23 -1.13
N ALA A 7 -15.61 -9.09 0.17
CA ALA A 7 -14.70 -9.56 1.21
C ALA A 7 -14.45 -11.06 1.12
N GLN A 8 -15.51 -11.88 0.95
CA GLN A 8 -15.36 -13.33 0.76
C GLN A 8 -14.60 -13.68 -0.52
N GLY A 9 -14.85 -12.96 -1.61
CA GLY A 9 -14.09 -13.11 -2.86
C GLY A 9 -12.61 -12.80 -2.68
N LEU A 10 -12.27 -11.72 -1.96
CA LEU A 10 -10.86 -11.37 -1.67
C LEU A 10 -10.19 -12.41 -0.76
N LEU A 11 -10.88 -12.90 0.28
CA LEU A 11 -10.37 -14.00 1.10
C LEU A 11 -10.08 -15.24 0.25
N ALA A 12 -10.98 -15.60 -0.64
CA ALA A 12 -10.80 -16.75 -1.55
C ALA A 12 -9.64 -16.51 -2.52
N ALA A 13 -9.51 -15.30 -3.08
CA ALA A 13 -8.42 -14.94 -3.99
C ALA A 13 -7.05 -15.05 -3.31
N VAL A 14 -6.91 -14.55 -2.07
CA VAL A 14 -5.65 -14.68 -1.31
C VAL A 14 -5.35 -16.15 -0.98
N ARG A 15 -6.33 -16.92 -0.52
CA ARG A 15 -6.14 -18.36 -0.20
C ARG A 15 -5.72 -19.16 -1.43
N ALA A 16 -6.27 -18.84 -2.60
CA ALA A 16 -5.94 -19.53 -3.85
C ALA A 16 -4.48 -19.33 -4.28
N GLN A 17 -3.80 -18.31 -3.77
CA GLN A 17 -2.37 -18.09 -4.05
C GLN A 17 -1.45 -18.98 -3.22
N ASP A 18 -1.94 -19.65 -2.17
CA ASP A 18 -1.15 -20.54 -1.31
C ASP A 18 0.14 -19.88 -0.80
N PHE A 19 0.03 -18.69 -0.25
CA PHE A 19 1.18 -17.92 0.25
C PHE A 19 1.98 -18.65 1.35
N GLY A 20 1.35 -19.60 2.06
CA GLY A 20 2.02 -20.43 3.06
C GLY A 20 3.09 -21.36 2.49
N SER A 21 3.04 -21.69 1.20
CA SER A 21 4.07 -22.50 0.52
C SER A 21 5.12 -21.66 -0.23
N THR A 22 5.15 -20.34 0.00
CA THR A 22 6.18 -19.48 -0.59
C THR A 22 7.56 -19.90 -0.11
N ALA A 23 8.49 -20.12 -1.06
CA ALA A 23 9.87 -20.48 -0.75
C ALA A 23 10.63 -19.27 -0.18
N ASP A 24 11.47 -19.51 0.82
CA ASP A 24 12.30 -18.52 1.49
C ASP A 24 13.78 -18.76 1.15
N ALA A 25 14.42 -17.86 0.43
CA ALA A 25 15.82 -17.99 0.03
C ALA A 25 16.79 -18.10 1.24
N LYS A 26 16.48 -17.45 2.36
CA LYS A 26 17.27 -17.54 3.60
C LYS A 26 17.07 -18.83 4.37
N LEU A 27 16.03 -19.59 4.03
CA LEU A 27 15.77 -20.93 4.59
C LEU A 27 16.06 -22.02 3.55
N ASN A 28 17.01 -21.81 2.63
CA ASN A 28 17.38 -22.75 1.57
C ASN A 28 16.19 -23.20 0.69
N GLY A 29 15.25 -22.29 0.44
CA GLY A 29 14.06 -22.58 -0.35
C GLY A 29 12.95 -23.34 0.40
N ALA A 30 13.09 -23.56 1.71
CA ALA A 30 11.99 -24.12 2.51
C ALA A 30 10.79 -23.14 2.53
N PRO A 31 9.56 -23.66 2.66
CA PRO A 31 8.38 -22.80 2.83
C PRO A 31 8.50 -21.91 4.06
N VAL A 32 7.85 -20.74 3.99
CA VAL A 32 7.76 -19.82 5.14
C VAL A 32 7.19 -20.55 6.38
N LYS A 33 7.77 -20.30 7.54
CA LYS A 33 7.36 -21.00 8.78
C LYS A 33 5.98 -20.54 9.28
N HIS A 34 5.59 -19.32 9.00
CA HIS A 34 4.32 -18.73 9.38
C HIS A 34 3.61 -18.16 8.15
N PHE A 35 2.28 -18.13 8.19
CA PHE A 35 1.56 -17.45 7.14
C PHE A 35 1.98 -15.97 7.10
N PRO A 36 2.38 -15.42 5.93
CA PRO A 36 2.86 -14.05 5.85
C PRO A 36 1.76 -13.04 6.20
N SER A 37 2.16 -11.89 6.73
CA SER A 37 1.22 -10.78 6.89
C SER A 37 0.89 -10.21 5.52
N ILE A 38 -0.39 -10.18 5.19
CA ILE A 38 -0.95 -9.58 3.96
C ILE A 38 -2.11 -8.71 4.38
N ASP A 39 -2.01 -7.42 4.10
CA ASP A 39 -3.07 -6.44 4.23
C ASP A 39 -3.53 -6.08 2.81
N LEU A 40 -4.77 -6.41 2.45
CA LEU A 40 -5.32 -6.20 1.11
C LEU A 40 -6.63 -5.43 1.19
N ALA A 41 -6.68 -4.25 0.58
CA ALA A 41 -7.88 -3.43 0.46
C ALA A 41 -8.26 -3.20 -1.01
N VAL A 42 -9.56 -3.23 -1.29
CA VAL A 42 -10.13 -2.95 -2.61
C VAL A 42 -11.32 -2.01 -2.46
N VAL A 43 -11.41 -1.02 -3.35
CA VAL A 43 -12.58 -0.15 -3.54
C VAL A 43 -12.99 -0.21 -4.99
N ALA A 44 -14.21 -0.62 -5.30
CA ALA A 44 -14.72 -0.71 -6.66
C ALA A 44 -15.83 0.33 -6.88
N PHE A 45 -15.73 1.06 -7.99
CA PHE A 45 -16.69 2.09 -8.39
C PHE A 45 -17.52 1.58 -9.56
N ASP A 46 -18.83 1.43 -9.32
CA ASP A 46 -19.79 1.11 -10.35
C ASP A 46 -20.54 2.39 -10.74
N ASN A 47 -20.72 2.63 -12.03
CA ASN A 47 -21.36 3.84 -12.55
C ASN A 47 -22.76 4.04 -11.94
N GLY A 48 -22.89 5.03 -11.05
CA GLY A 48 -24.15 5.42 -10.42
C GLY A 48 -24.58 4.61 -9.20
N VAL A 49 -23.81 3.63 -8.75
CA VAL A 49 -24.05 2.83 -7.53
C VAL A 49 -23.08 3.23 -6.43
N LYS A 50 -23.46 3.02 -5.16
CA LYS A 50 -22.55 3.24 -4.02
C LYS A 50 -21.28 2.40 -4.19
N PRO A 51 -20.08 2.98 -3.90
CA PRO A 51 -18.83 2.24 -3.94
C PRO A 51 -18.89 0.97 -3.11
N LEU A 52 -18.31 -0.12 -3.63
CA LEU A 52 -18.08 -1.35 -2.89
C LEU A 52 -16.65 -1.35 -2.36
N PHE A 53 -16.47 -1.76 -1.13
CA PHE A 53 -15.15 -1.84 -0.54
C PHE A 53 -15.04 -3.02 0.42
N ALA A 54 -13.82 -3.54 0.54
CA ALA A 54 -13.46 -4.54 1.53
C ALA A 54 -11.97 -4.45 1.84
N ASN A 55 -11.60 -4.84 3.06
CA ASN A 55 -10.22 -5.04 3.47
C ASN A 55 -10.12 -6.40 4.17
N VAL A 56 -9.17 -7.21 3.76
CA VAL A 56 -8.88 -8.53 4.32
C VAL A 56 -7.44 -8.62 4.79
N LEU A 57 -7.25 -9.29 5.91
CA LEU A 57 -5.98 -9.39 6.62
C LEU A 57 -5.60 -10.85 6.82
N PHE A 58 -4.37 -11.19 6.51
CA PHE A 58 -3.79 -12.50 6.78
C PHE A 58 -2.52 -12.32 7.59
N SER A 59 -2.27 -13.22 8.52
CA SER A 59 -1.06 -13.22 9.37
C SER A 59 -0.89 -14.56 10.06
N ARG A 60 0.18 -14.71 10.85
CA ARG A 60 0.36 -15.90 11.70
C ARG A 60 -0.81 -16.11 12.69
N GLU A 61 -1.48 -15.05 13.15
CA GLU A 61 -2.66 -15.13 14.01
C GLU A 61 -3.95 -15.38 13.23
N HIS A 62 -3.97 -15.00 11.96
CA HIS A 62 -5.13 -15.11 11.07
C HIS A 62 -4.77 -15.80 9.74
N PRO A 63 -4.29 -17.06 9.76
CA PRO A 63 -3.83 -17.74 8.54
C PRO A 63 -4.98 -18.07 7.56
N GLN A 64 -6.22 -18.10 8.05
CA GLN A 64 -7.42 -18.28 7.23
C GLN A 64 -8.02 -16.96 6.74
N GLY A 65 -7.44 -15.85 7.17
CA GLY A 65 -7.88 -14.50 6.85
C GLY A 65 -8.95 -13.96 7.81
N LEU A 66 -8.88 -12.65 8.01
CA LEU A 66 -9.82 -11.86 8.80
C LEU A 66 -10.41 -10.76 7.90
N VAL A 67 -11.71 -10.57 7.94
CA VAL A 67 -12.36 -9.41 7.33
C VAL A 67 -12.28 -8.23 8.29
N ALA A 68 -11.64 -7.15 7.85
CA ALA A 68 -11.67 -5.88 8.56
C ALA A 68 -13.07 -5.25 8.43
N GLN A 69 -13.72 -4.98 9.57
CA GLN A 69 -15.06 -4.37 9.59
C GLN A 69 -14.95 -2.86 9.41
N ILE A 70 -15.20 -2.40 8.21
CA ILE A 70 -15.17 -0.98 7.85
C ILE A 70 -16.55 -0.36 8.15
N TYR A 71 -16.57 0.90 8.59
CA TYR A 71 -17.82 1.65 8.72
C TYR A 71 -18.53 1.78 7.37
N THR A 72 -19.85 1.80 7.37
CA THR A 72 -20.68 1.84 6.14
C THR A 72 -20.44 3.04 5.23
N ASN A 73 -19.87 4.13 5.80
CA ASN A 73 -19.43 5.31 5.07
C ASN A 73 -17.96 5.23 4.60
N ALA A 74 -17.38 4.04 4.47
CA ALA A 74 -15.96 3.84 4.14
C ALA A 74 -14.98 4.50 5.15
N GLY A 75 -15.42 4.69 6.38
CA GLY A 75 -14.60 5.22 7.47
C GLY A 75 -13.55 4.22 7.96
N PRO A 76 -13.01 4.39 9.17
CA PRO A 76 -11.98 3.53 9.72
C PRO A 76 -12.47 2.10 9.99
N VAL A 77 -11.52 1.19 10.20
CA VAL A 77 -11.77 -0.20 10.63
C VAL A 77 -12.10 -0.23 12.11
N ARG A 78 -13.07 -1.09 12.51
CA ARG A 78 -13.60 -1.15 13.89
C ARG A 78 -13.10 -2.33 14.71
N ASN A 79 -12.88 -3.49 14.07
CA ASN A 79 -12.60 -4.75 14.76
C ASN A 79 -11.12 -5.10 14.85
N VAL A 80 -10.25 -4.25 14.33
CA VAL A 80 -8.81 -4.49 14.27
C VAL A 80 -8.06 -3.39 15.02
N ARG A 81 -7.11 -3.80 15.84
CA ARG A 81 -6.06 -2.97 16.40
C ARG A 81 -4.80 -3.22 15.59
N TYR A 82 -4.44 -2.23 14.78
CA TYR A 82 -3.19 -2.26 14.03
C TYR A 82 -2.02 -1.98 14.94
N LEU A 83 -0.99 -2.78 14.83
CA LEU A 83 0.23 -2.70 15.59
C LEU A 83 1.39 -2.33 14.67
N ALA A 84 2.29 -1.49 15.16
CA ALA A 84 3.54 -1.20 14.47
C ALA A 84 4.45 -2.43 14.53
N ASP A 85 5.05 -2.81 13.40
CA ASP A 85 6.12 -3.80 13.39
C ASP A 85 7.32 -3.26 14.17
N GLN A 86 8.11 -4.14 14.74
CA GLN A 86 9.29 -3.80 15.54
C GLN A 86 10.49 -4.60 15.04
N ARG A 87 11.67 -4.18 15.48
CA ARG A 87 12.92 -4.83 15.15
C ARG A 87 13.63 -5.30 16.41
N ASP A 88 14.29 -6.44 16.32
CA ASP A 88 15.25 -6.89 17.32
C ASP A 88 16.58 -6.11 17.23
N ALA A 89 17.53 -6.44 18.10
CA ALA A 89 18.87 -5.84 18.09
C ALA A 89 19.66 -6.10 16.81
N GLN A 90 19.29 -7.14 16.06
CA GLN A 90 19.88 -7.53 14.76
C GLN A 90 19.15 -6.90 13.59
N LEU A 91 18.16 -6.01 13.84
CA LEU A 91 17.32 -5.34 12.87
C LEU A 91 16.35 -6.26 12.10
N ASN A 92 16.07 -7.46 12.61
CA ASN A 92 15.04 -8.33 12.05
C ASN A 92 13.64 -7.84 12.47
N SER A 93 12.67 -7.98 11.58
CA SER A 93 11.28 -7.71 11.88
C SER A 93 10.69 -8.78 12.81
N PHE A 94 10.08 -8.38 13.92
CA PHE A 94 9.39 -9.32 14.80
C PHE A 94 8.12 -9.90 14.16
N ALA A 95 7.44 -9.13 13.32
CA ALA A 95 6.20 -9.59 12.69
C ALA A 95 6.42 -10.80 11.79
N TRP A 96 7.57 -10.85 11.16
CA TRP A 96 7.85 -11.85 10.14
C TRP A 96 8.94 -12.84 10.51
N TRP A 97 9.87 -12.47 11.38
CA TRP A 97 11.01 -13.33 11.67
C TRP A 97 10.54 -14.67 12.29
N PRO A 98 10.89 -15.82 11.73
CA PRO A 98 10.34 -17.13 12.14
C PRO A 98 10.56 -17.47 13.61
N ASP A 99 11.73 -17.07 14.15
CA ASP A 99 12.17 -17.40 15.49
C ASP A 99 11.89 -16.25 16.50
N SER A 100 11.10 -15.25 16.10
CA SER A 100 10.71 -14.14 16.99
C SER A 100 9.81 -14.62 18.11
N ASP A 101 10.04 -14.12 19.33
CA ASP A 101 9.21 -14.37 20.51
C ASP A 101 7.95 -13.51 20.49
N TRP A 102 7.10 -13.77 19.49
CA TRP A 102 5.91 -13.00 19.16
C TRP A 102 4.99 -12.78 20.36
N ASP A 103 4.77 -13.80 21.17
CA ASP A 103 3.80 -13.76 22.26
C ASP A 103 4.30 -12.95 23.46
N LYS A 104 5.61 -12.81 23.61
CA LYS A 104 6.23 -12.01 24.68
C LYS A 104 6.45 -10.55 24.30
N MET A 105 6.17 -10.20 23.04
CA MET A 105 6.36 -8.83 22.56
C MET A 105 5.32 -7.86 23.12
N THR A 106 5.78 -6.70 23.56
CA THR A 106 4.92 -5.54 23.79
C THR A 106 4.78 -4.75 22.50
N TRP A 107 3.64 -4.92 21.85
CA TRP A 107 3.35 -4.27 20.58
C TRP A 107 2.87 -2.84 20.76
N GLN A 108 3.46 -1.92 20.01
CA GLN A 108 3.00 -0.54 19.96
C GLN A 108 1.73 -0.45 19.10
N THR A 109 0.64 0.07 19.65
CA THR A 109 -0.57 0.33 18.88
C THR A 109 -0.31 1.49 17.91
N LEU A 110 -0.55 1.22 16.62
CA LEU A 110 -0.55 2.22 15.57
C LEU A 110 -1.90 2.95 15.53
N TYR A 111 -2.97 2.17 15.42
CA TYR A 111 -4.34 2.68 15.34
C TYR A 111 -5.36 1.57 15.63
N GLY A 112 -6.55 1.99 16.12
CA GLY A 112 -7.68 1.12 16.38
C GLY A 112 -7.68 0.49 17.78
N GLU A 113 -8.86 0.04 18.20
CA GLU A 113 -9.09 -0.52 19.54
C GLU A 113 -9.78 -1.89 19.46
N GLY A 114 -9.89 -2.44 18.25
CA GLY A 114 -10.60 -3.69 18.00
C GLY A 114 -9.96 -4.90 18.73
N PRO A 115 -10.72 -5.99 18.90
CA PRO A 115 -10.26 -7.19 19.60
C PRO A 115 -9.17 -7.95 18.84
N HIS A 116 -9.16 -7.87 17.50
CA HIS A 116 -8.17 -8.56 16.69
C HIS A 116 -6.91 -7.73 16.55
N ARG A 117 -5.76 -8.38 16.74
CA ARG A 117 -4.44 -7.76 16.51
C ARG A 117 -4.01 -8.01 15.07
N PHE A 118 -3.36 -7.02 14.46
CA PHE A 118 -2.70 -7.17 13.17
C PHE A 118 -1.46 -6.29 13.13
N VAL A 119 -0.29 -6.89 12.90
CA VAL A 119 0.96 -6.13 12.73
C VAL A 119 1.06 -5.70 11.27
N ALA A 120 0.95 -4.38 11.04
CA ALA A 120 0.99 -3.82 9.71
C ALA A 120 2.38 -3.99 9.09
N PRO A 121 2.51 -4.56 7.88
CA PRO A 121 3.78 -4.64 7.19
C PRO A 121 4.36 -3.25 6.90
N TYR A 122 5.69 -3.13 6.96
CA TYR A 122 6.36 -1.90 6.55
C TYR A 122 6.09 -1.60 5.07
N PRO A 123 5.72 -0.35 4.72
CA PRO A 123 5.28 -0.02 3.37
C PRO A 123 6.40 -0.02 2.32
N ALA A 124 7.67 -0.11 2.73
CA ALA A 124 8.81 0.09 1.83
C ALA A 124 8.66 1.40 1.02
N SER A 125 9.02 1.43 -0.24
CA SER A 125 8.93 2.65 -1.06
C SER A 125 7.51 3.15 -1.34
N LEU A 126 6.45 2.45 -0.94
CA LEU A 126 5.09 3.00 -0.98
C LEU A 126 4.96 4.25 -0.07
N LEU A 127 5.80 4.38 0.98
CA LEU A 127 5.92 5.59 1.81
C LEU A 127 6.12 6.87 0.99
N LYS A 128 6.69 6.78 -0.22
CA LYS A 128 6.94 7.92 -1.11
C LYS A 128 5.65 8.63 -1.52
N MET A 129 4.50 7.96 -1.40
CA MET A 129 3.20 8.59 -1.53
C MET A 129 2.90 9.58 -0.39
N ILE A 130 3.28 9.26 0.84
CA ILE A 130 3.15 10.17 1.98
C ILE A 130 4.04 11.41 1.73
N VAL A 131 5.29 11.17 1.32
CA VAL A 131 6.25 12.25 0.99
C VAL A 131 5.72 13.12 -0.15
N ALA A 132 5.18 12.52 -1.21
CA ALA A 132 4.63 13.23 -2.37
C ALA A 132 3.45 14.15 -1.99
N VAL A 133 2.56 13.69 -1.13
CA VAL A 133 1.47 14.54 -0.59
C VAL A 133 2.03 15.69 0.24
N GLY A 134 3.07 15.46 1.04
CA GLY A 134 3.74 16.51 1.80
C GLY A 134 4.36 17.58 0.89
N VAL A 135 5.02 17.17 -0.22
CA VAL A 135 5.55 18.10 -1.21
C VAL A 135 4.43 18.86 -1.91
N ALA A 136 3.33 18.20 -2.26
CA ALA A 136 2.16 18.89 -2.82
C ALA A 136 1.60 19.95 -1.87
N MET A 137 1.53 19.64 -0.56
CA MET A 137 1.14 20.64 0.46
C MET A 137 2.12 21.83 0.49
N ALA A 138 3.44 21.58 0.40
CA ALA A 138 4.45 22.64 0.34
C ALA A 138 4.24 23.57 -0.88
N VAL A 139 3.91 22.99 -2.03
CA VAL A 139 3.60 23.73 -3.26
C VAL A 139 2.30 24.52 -3.12
N ASP A 140 1.23 23.89 -2.64
CA ASP A 140 -0.09 24.53 -2.45
C ASP A 140 -0.03 25.69 -1.45
N GLN A 141 0.91 25.65 -0.50
CA GLN A 141 1.17 26.73 0.47
C GLN A 141 2.18 27.77 -0.01
N GLY A 142 2.73 27.63 -1.22
CA GLY A 142 3.70 28.56 -1.80
C GLY A 142 5.11 28.50 -1.19
N HIS A 143 5.44 27.44 -0.43
CA HIS A 143 6.77 27.26 0.14
C HIS A 143 7.83 26.92 -0.90
N THR A 144 7.43 26.27 -1.99
CA THR A 144 8.32 25.87 -3.09
C THR A 144 7.54 25.75 -4.41
N ALA A 145 8.22 25.83 -5.53
CA ALA A 145 7.72 25.31 -6.80
C ALA A 145 7.87 23.79 -6.82
N TRP A 146 7.22 23.12 -7.77
CA TRP A 146 7.37 21.68 -7.94
C TRP A 146 8.84 21.31 -8.23
N PRO A 147 9.48 20.46 -7.41
CA PRO A 147 10.80 19.90 -7.72
C PRO A 147 10.65 18.75 -8.73
N GLU A 148 10.32 19.12 -9.98
CA GLU A 148 9.83 18.25 -11.05
C GLU A 148 10.65 16.96 -11.23
N LYS A 149 11.98 17.12 -11.41
CA LYS A 149 12.86 15.95 -11.61
C LYS A 149 12.84 15.01 -10.42
N ALA A 150 13.00 15.53 -9.21
CA ALA A 150 13.05 14.70 -8.01
C ALA A 150 11.71 14.02 -7.73
N MET A 151 10.57 14.69 -7.96
CA MET A 151 9.25 14.10 -7.83
C MET A 151 9.02 12.99 -8.86
N ASN A 152 9.42 13.24 -10.11
CA ASN A 152 9.36 12.22 -11.15
C ASN A 152 10.17 10.99 -10.77
N ASP A 153 11.46 11.15 -10.47
CA ASP A 153 12.36 10.04 -10.15
C ASP A 153 11.90 9.28 -8.89
N MET A 154 11.46 10.01 -7.85
CA MET A 154 10.93 9.40 -6.63
C MET A 154 9.72 8.50 -6.89
N ILE A 155 8.81 8.91 -7.76
CA ILE A 155 7.56 8.16 -7.98
C ILE A 155 7.73 7.13 -9.08
N THR A 156 8.28 7.48 -10.26
CA THR A 156 8.26 6.60 -11.44
C THR A 156 9.29 5.46 -11.37
N VAL A 157 10.51 5.74 -10.91
CA VAL A 157 11.59 4.75 -10.77
C VAL A 157 11.98 4.49 -9.32
N SER A 158 11.22 5.06 -8.39
CA SER A 158 11.41 4.82 -6.95
C SER A 158 12.80 5.24 -6.42
N ASP A 159 13.37 6.32 -6.95
CA ASP A 159 14.69 6.80 -6.57
C ASP A 159 14.75 7.19 -5.08
N ASN A 160 15.81 6.73 -4.39
CA ASN A 160 15.98 6.92 -2.95
C ASN A 160 16.66 8.26 -2.62
N ASP A 161 17.54 8.75 -3.47
CA ASP A 161 18.21 10.05 -3.27
C ASP A 161 17.19 11.18 -3.48
N ALA A 162 16.34 11.06 -4.50
CA ALA A 162 15.21 11.95 -4.67
C ALA A 162 14.27 11.94 -3.45
N THR A 163 14.02 10.77 -2.87
CA THR A 163 13.23 10.66 -1.63
C THR A 163 13.90 11.40 -0.47
N THR A 164 15.21 11.24 -0.30
CA THR A 164 15.99 11.94 0.73
C THR A 164 15.89 13.45 0.57
N LEU A 165 16.00 13.97 -0.65
CA LEU A 165 15.82 15.39 -0.95
C LEU A 165 14.41 15.89 -0.59
N MET A 166 13.37 15.12 -0.90
CA MET A 166 11.99 15.50 -0.59
C MET A 166 11.69 15.45 0.90
N VAL A 167 12.20 14.46 1.63
CA VAL A 167 12.08 14.40 3.10
C VAL A 167 12.78 15.59 3.74
N ALA A 168 14.00 15.95 3.30
CA ALA A 168 14.71 17.13 3.77
C ALA A 168 13.91 18.43 3.50
N LEU A 169 13.27 18.54 2.33
CA LEU A 169 12.40 19.67 2.00
C LEU A 169 11.22 19.77 2.99
N LEU A 170 10.58 18.67 3.33
CA LEU A 170 9.48 18.68 4.31
C LEU A 170 9.95 19.14 5.69
N HIS A 171 11.10 18.69 6.15
CA HIS A 171 11.68 19.16 7.42
C HIS A 171 12.06 20.65 7.36
N LYS A 172 12.69 21.11 6.26
CA LYS A 172 13.07 22.52 6.05
C LYS A 172 11.87 23.45 6.22
N HIS A 173 10.69 23.03 5.81
CA HIS A 173 9.47 23.83 5.91
C HIS A 173 8.58 23.45 7.09
N GLY A 174 9.06 22.60 8.00
CA GLY A 174 8.31 22.17 9.20
C GLY A 174 7.02 21.40 8.90
N LEU A 175 6.95 20.68 7.78
CA LEU A 175 5.71 20.09 7.25
C LEU A 175 5.41 18.67 7.76
N ILE A 176 6.30 18.01 8.50
CA ILE A 176 6.03 16.62 8.98
C ILE A 176 4.79 16.56 9.87
N THR A 177 4.71 17.39 10.92
CA THR A 177 3.52 17.43 11.79
C THR A 177 2.27 17.95 11.07
N PRO A 178 2.31 19.06 10.30
CA PRO A 178 1.17 19.47 9.47
C PRO A 178 0.66 18.39 8.51
N LEU A 179 1.53 17.59 7.91
CA LEU A 179 1.17 16.47 7.03
C LEU A 179 0.42 15.39 7.80
N HIS A 180 0.91 14.98 8.98
CA HIS A 180 0.19 14.03 9.84
C HIS A 180 -1.18 14.57 10.26
N ASN A 181 -1.28 15.84 10.62
CA ASN A 181 -2.55 16.48 10.97
C ASN A 181 -3.52 16.52 9.77
N ARG A 182 -3.00 16.76 8.55
CA ARG A 182 -3.80 16.73 7.32
C ARG A 182 -4.34 15.33 7.05
N PHE A 183 -3.51 14.29 7.19
CA PHE A 183 -3.96 12.91 7.06
C PHE A 183 -5.03 12.57 8.13
N ALA A 184 -4.81 12.94 9.38
CA ALA A 184 -5.78 12.71 10.44
C ALA A 184 -7.11 13.42 10.16
N ALA A 185 -7.08 14.67 9.69
CA ALA A 185 -8.27 15.43 9.27
C ALA A 185 -9.01 14.77 8.10
N CYS A 186 -8.28 14.06 7.22
CA CYS A 186 -8.83 13.24 6.16
C CYS A 186 -9.18 11.80 6.62
N GLY A 187 -9.08 11.47 7.91
CA GLY A 187 -9.37 10.15 8.45
C GLY A 187 -8.31 9.08 8.14
N LEU A 188 -7.14 9.45 7.63
CA LEU A 188 -6.04 8.55 7.24
C LEU A 188 -5.02 8.42 8.40
N HIS A 189 -5.46 7.81 9.49
CA HIS A 189 -4.73 7.84 10.76
C HIS A 189 -3.45 6.99 10.79
N THR A 190 -3.32 6.02 9.87
CA THR A 190 -2.18 5.10 9.84
C THR A 190 -1.05 5.57 8.91
N LEU A 191 -1.21 6.71 8.22
CA LEU A 191 -0.17 7.24 7.34
C LEU A 191 0.82 8.10 8.14
N ARG A 192 2.03 7.55 8.42
CA ARG A 192 3.02 8.17 9.32
C ARG A 192 4.42 8.16 8.71
N LEU A 193 5.15 9.28 8.90
CA LEU A 193 6.57 9.47 8.58
C LEU A 193 7.39 9.74 9.84
N ASP A 194 7.14 9.01 10.91
CA ASP A 194 7.84 9.23 12.16
C ASP A 194 9.33 8.85 12.06
N GLY A 195 10.17 9.52 12.81
CA GLY A 195 11.61 9.25 12.90
C GLY A 195 12.45 9.75 11.72
N THR A 196 11.85 10.35 10.69
CA THR A 196 12.61 10.97 9.59
C THR A 196 13.44 12.15 10.10
N GLN A 197 14.57 12.44 9.44
CA GLN A 197 15.56 13.41 9.90
C GLN A 197 15.61 14.68 9.04
N PRO A 198 16.00 15.84 9.60
CA PRO A 198 16.17 17.07 8.84
C PRO A 198 17.17 16.97 7.67
N SER A 199 18.14 16.05 7.77
CA SER A 199 19.07 15.72 6.68
C SER A 199 18.44 14.95 5.53
N GLY A 200 17.16 14.56 5.66
CA GLY A 200 16.43 13.74 4.71
C GLY A 200 16.47 12.23 5.04
N GLY A 201 17.11 11.80 6.12
CA GLY A 201 17.18 10.39 6.51
C GLY A 201 15.80 9.82 6.81
N TRP A 202 15.44 8.68 6.17
CA TRP A 202 14.15 8.00 6.29
C TRP A 202 14.25 6.48 6.46
N GLY A 203 15.46 5.92 6.36
CA GLY A 203 15.68 4.49 6.53
C GLY A 203 15.97 4.08 7.97
N ASN A 204 16.16 2.76 8.17
CA ASN A 204 16.47 2.17 9.46
C ASN A 204 17.71 2.77 10.12
N GLY A 205 18.76 3.01 9.35
CA GLY A 205 20.03 3.60 9.85
C GLY A 205 19.87 5.06 10.33
N ALA A 206 18.85 5.77 9.87
CA ALA A 206 18.53 7.13 10.32
C ALA A 206 17.54 7.15 11.52
N GLY A 207 17.15 6.01 12.05
CA GLY A 207 16.17 5.91 13.14
C GLY A 207 14.72 5.94 12.71
N ALA A 208 14.44 5.98 11.40
CA ALA A 208 13.13 5.83 10.78
C ALA A 208 12.92 4.38 10.29
N GLY A 209 12.17 4.18 9.21
CA GLY A 209 11.97 2.85 8.61
C GLY A 209 10.96 1.99 9.36
N VAL A 210 11.24 0.69 9.48
CA VAL A 210 10.35 -0.27 10.14
C VAL A 210 10.00 0.17 11.56
N GLY A 211 8.70 0.16 11.88
CA GLY A 211 8.17 0.55 13.20
C GLY A 211 7.93 2.06 13.38
N LYS A 212 8.45 2.91 12.47
CA LYS A 212 8.30 4.37 12.53
C LYS A 212 7.53 4.92 11.34
N ILE A 213 7.85 4.46 10.12
CA ILE A 213 7.09 4.79 8.92
C ILE A 213 6.02 3.72 8.73
N GLN A 214 4.76 4.13 8.63
CA GLN A 214 3.64 3.23 8.73
C GLN A 214 2.56 3.57 7.71
N MET A 215 1.92 2.54 7.19
CA MET A 215 0.73 2.58 6.33
C MET A 215 -0.07 1.30 6.54
N THR A 216 -1.38 1.36 6.28
CA THR A 216 -2.24 0.18 6.12
C THR A 216 -2.81 0.17 4.70
N ALA A 217 -3.23 -0.99 4.21
CA ALA A 217 -3.84 -1.07 2.88
C ALA A 217 -5.12 -0.25 2.80
N TRP A 218 -5.93 -0.23 3.87
CA TRP A 218 -7.15 0.55 3.87
C TRP A 218 -6.91 2.06 3.79
N ASP A 219 -5.98 2.61 4.55
CA ASP A 219 -5.65 4.03 4.47
C ASP A 219 -4.92 4.37 3.16
N SER A 220 -4.12 3.46 2.61
CA SER A 220 -3.51 3.59 1.29
C SER A 220 -4.58 3.63 0.18
N ALA A 221 -5.59 2.76 0.25
CA ALA A 221 -6.70 2.77 -0.71
C ALA A 221 -7.54 4.05 -0.59
N ARG A 222 -7.80 4.56 0.62
CA ARG A 222 -8.47 5.83 0.85
C ARG A 222 -7.65 7.03 0.37
N LEU A 223 -6.32 6.97 0.53
CA LEU A 223 -5.41 7.97 -0.06
C LEU A 223 -5.54 8.01 -1.58
N MET A 224 -5.50 6.85 -2.25
CA MET A 224 -5.70 6.76 -3.70
C MET A 224 -7.08 7.27 -4.13
N TRP A 225 -8.13 7.03 -3.32
CA TRP A 225 -9.46 7.58 -3.57
C TRP A 225 -9.47 9.11 -3.55
N LEU A 226 -8.79 9.73 -2.57
CA LEU A 226 -8.65 11.19 -2.51
C LEU A 226 -7.85 11.78 -3.68
N LEU A 227 -6.92 11.01 -4.24
CA LEU A 227 -6.13 11.41 -5.41
C LEU A 227 -6.85 11.16 -6.74
N ASP A 228 -7.94 10.41 -6.74
CA ASP A 228 -8.71 10.10 -7.94
C ASP A 228 -9.83 11.13 -8.21
N ALA A 229 -9.56 12.08 -9.09
CA ALA A 229 -10.53 13.11 -9.45
C ALA A 229 -11.81 12.59 -10.16
N GLN A 230 -11.81 11.33 -10.62
CA GLN A 230 -12.98 10.72 -11.28
C GLN A 230 -13.72 9.75 -10.35
N ALA A 231 -13.19 9.49 -9.15
CA ALA A 231 -13.92 8.75 -8.13
C ALA A 231 -15.07 9.59 -7.56
N PRO A 232 -16.16 8.98 -7.10
CA PRO A 232 -17.19 9.71 -6.37
C PRO A 232 -16.61 10.35 -5.10
N PRO A 233 -17.21 11.44 -4.59
CA PRO A 233 -16.78 12.05 -3.34
C PRO A 233 -16.64 11.02 -2.22
N PRO A 234 -15.58 11.09 -1.38
CA PRO A 234 -15.35 10.14 -0.30
C PRO A 234 -16.46 10.25 0.76
N PRO A 235 -17.22 9.17 1.03
CA PRO A 235 -18.39 9.27 1.90
C PRO A 235 -18.07 9.41 3.39
N TRP A 236 -16.82 9.27 3.79
CA TRP A 236 -16.36 9.45 5.18
C TRP A 236 -15.92 10.89 5.49
N LEU A 237 -15.82 11.76 4.49
CA LEU A 237 -15.38 13.14 4.68
C LEU A 237 -16.52 14.14 4.48
N PRO A 238 -16.52 15.25 5.22
CA PRO A 238 -17.38 16.39 4.91
C PRO A 238 -17.14 16.91 3.49
N ALA A 239 -18.21 17.36 2.84
CA ALA A 239 -18.11 17.99 1.52
C ALA A 239 -17.11 19.17 1.55
N GLY A 240 -16.27 19.27 0.53
CA GLY A 240 -15.26 20.32 0.42
C GLY A 240 -13.95 20.05 1.20
N THR A 241 -13.83 18.93 1.90
CA THR A 241 -12.55 18.55 2.49
C THR A 241 -11.59 18.06 1.40
N GLU A 242 -10.48 18.75 1.24
CA GLU A 242 -9.45 18.40 0.24
C GLU A 242 -8.14 18.01 0.94
N LEU A 243 -7.48 16.97 0.44
CA LEU A 243 -6.14 16.57 0.89
C LEU A 243 -5.08 17.56 0.37
N VAL A 244 -5.12 17.83 -0.92
CA VAL A 244 -4.29 18.79 -1.67
C VAL A 244 -5.15 19.47 -2.74
N SER A 245 -4.66 20.56 -3.34
CA SER A 245 -5.39 21.25 -4.40
C SER A 245 -5.72 20.34 -5.60
N PRO A 246 -6.75 20.66 -6.40
CA PRO A 246 -7.05 19.92 -7.63
C PRO A 246 -5.87 19.87 -8.61
N ALA A 247 -5.08 20.95 -8.71
CA ALA A 247 -3.89 21.01 -9.57
C ALA A 247 -2.80 20.04 -9.06
N SER A 248 -2.52 20.05 -7.77
CA SER A 248 -1.55 19.14 -7.14
C SER A 248 -2.00 17.67 -7.24
N ARG A 249 -3.28 17.40 -7.06
CA ARG A 249 -3.87 16.07 -7.25
C ARG A 249 -3.67 15.56 -8.67
N ALA A 250 -3.94 16.38 -9.68
CA ALA A 250 -3.73 16.02 -11.09
C ALA A 250 -2.25 15.74 -11.38
N ARG A 251 -1.34 16.51 -10.79
CA ARG A 251 0.10 16.34 -10.95
C ARG A 251 0.59 15.02 -10.34
N LEU A 252 0.22 14.75 -9.09
CA LEU A 252 0.55 13.48 -8.41
C LEU A 252 0.06 12.28 -9.21
N ARG A 253 -1.17 12.36 -9.71
CA ARG A 253 -1.74 11.30 -10.54
C ARG A 253 -0.94 11.08 -11.83
N GLY A 254 -0.47 12.14 -12.49
CA GLY A 254 0.36 12.03 -13.70
C GLY A 254 1.64 11.20 -13.46
N TRP A 255 2.34 11.41 -12.35
CA TRP A 255 3.51 10.60 -12.00
C TRP A 255 3.15 9.15 -11.65
N LEU A 256 2.01 8.92 -10.98
CA LEU A 256 1.55 7.56 -10.70
C LEU A 256 1.19 6.80 -11.99
N GLU A 257 0.62 7.49 -12.99
CA GLU A 257 0.33 6.90 -14.32
C GLU A 257 1.61 6.59 -15.11
N ALA A 258 2.71 7.28 -14.79
CA ALA A 258 4.03 7.08 -15.41
C ALA A 258 4.92 6.08 -14.65
N GLN A 259 4.38 5.31 -13.69
CA GLN A 259 5.13 4.30 -12.95
C GLN A 259 5.78 3.28 -13.88
N GLU A 260 7.09 3.06 -13.71
CA GLU A 260 7.88 2.12 -14.51
C GLU A 260 8.03 0.73 -13.86
N LEU A 261 7.94 0.67 -12.50
CA LEU A 261 8.11 -0.57 -11.74
C LEU A 261 6.80 -1.34 -11.62
N ASN A 262 6.46 -2.11 -12.65
CA ASN A 262 5.23 -2.89 -12.73
C ASN A 262 5.49 -4.37 -12.39
N GLU A 263 5.62 -4.70 -11.11
CA GLU A 263 6.17 -5.98 -10.67
C GLU A 263 5.55 -6.58 -9.39
N ILE A 264 4.53 -5.95 -8.80
CA ILE A 264 3.84 -6.47 -7.60
C ILE A 264 2.45 -6.99 -7.97
N LEU A 265 1.45 -6.11 -8.13
CA LEU A 265 0.11 -6.51 -8.59
C LEU A 265 0.02 -6.55 -10.11
N SER A 266 0.76 -5.70 -10.81
CA SER A 266 1.01 -5.85 -12.24
C SER A 266 2.27 -6.69 -12.47
N SER A 267 2.55 -7.05 -13.72
CA SER A 267 3.71 -7.87 -14.03
C SER A 267 4.35 -7.52 -15.37
N SER A 268 4.07 -6.34 -15.91
CA SER A 268 4.59 -5.94 -17.21
C SER A 268 6.10 -5.76 -17.24
N SER A 269 6.72 -5.40 -16.10
CA SER A 269 8.18 -5.34 -15.95
C SER A 269 8.85 -6.71 -15.85
N LEU A 270 8.08 -7.78 -15.66
CA LEU A 270 8.57 -9.14 -15.48
C LEU A 270 8.53 -9.95 -16.79
N VAL A 271 8.02 -9.35 -17.88
CA VAL A 271 7.96 -10.00 -19.19
C VAL A 271 9.36 -10.37 -19.66
N GLY A 272 9.55 -11.65 -19.99
CA GLY A 272 10.86 -12.18 -20.40
C GLY A 272 11.65 -12.87 -19.29
N LEU A 273 11.26 -12.74 -18.02
CA LEU A 273 11.85 -13.54 -16.95
C LEU A 273 11.38 -15.00 -17.01
N PRO A 274 12.23 -15.99 -16.71
CA PRO A 274 11.83 -17.39 -16.64
C PRO A 274 10.70 -17.60 -15.63
N GLY A 275 9.60 -18.27 -16.05
CA GLY A 275 8.45 -18.54 -15.17
C GLY A 275 7.55 -17.33 -14.92
N TRP A 276 7.68 -16.25 -15.70
CA TRP A 276 6.81 -15.10 -15.61
C TRP A 276 5.33 -15.50 -15.61
N VAL A 277 4.56 -14.84 -14.76
CA VAL A 277 3.10 -14.99 -14.65
C VAL A 277 2.39 -13.67 -14.84
N GLY A 278 1.20 -13.70 -15.41
CA GLY A 278 0.38 -12.51 -15.59
C GLY A 278 -0.07 -11.93 -14.26
N GLY A 279 -0.08 -10.59 -14.18
CA GLY A 279 -0.69 -9.81 -13.12
C GLY A 279 -1.94 -9.10 -13.63
N LEU A 280 -2.15 -7.86 -13.19
CA LEU A 280 -3.21 -7.01 -13.74
C LEU A 280 -3.11 -6.94 -15.26
N PRO A 281 -4.23 -7.12 -16.00
CA PRO A 281 -4.22 -7.16 -17.46
C PRO A 281 -3.61 -5.92 -18.08
N SER A 282 -2.77 -6.09 -19.10
CA SER A 282 -2.01 -5.02 -19.77
C SER A 282 -2.87 -3.96 -20.47
N HIS A 283 -4.14 -4.26 -20.77
CA HIS A 283 -5.08 -3.30 -21.35
C HIS A 283 -5.67 -2.33 -20.31
N LEU A 284 -5.43 -2.57 -19.03
CA LEU A 284 -5.77 -1.64 -17.95
C LEU A 284 -4.69 -0.59 -17.77
N ARG A 285 -5.09 0.59 -17.36
CA ARG A 285 -4.19 1.62 -16.83
C ARG A 285 -4.10 1.46 -15.33
N TYR A 286 -2.91 1.44 -14.81
CA TYR A 286 -2.64 1.35 -13.38
C TYR A 286 -1.80 2.52 -12.94
N ALA A 287 -2.44 3.51 -12.30
CA ALA A 287 -1.76 4.65 -11.70
C ALA A 287 -1.39 4.27 -10.26
N HIS A 288 -0.11 3.94 -10.01
CA HIS A 288 0.25 3.30 -8.75
C HIS A 288 1.65 3.64 -8.24
N LYS A 289 1.94 3.22 -7.02
CA LYS A 289 3.28 3.22 -6.45
C LYS A 289 3.57 1.88 -5.80
N THR A 290 4.74 1.34 -6.13
CA THR A 290 5.29 0.11 -5.54
C THR A 290 6.21 0.41 -4.37
N GLY A 291 6.43 -0.58 -3.53
CA GLY A 291 7.45 -0.57 -2.49
C GLY A 291 8.02 -1.96 -2.29
N THR A 292 9.36 -2.08 -2.36
CA THR A 292 10.06 -3.35 -2.19
C THR A 292 11.29 -3.18 -1.31
N THR A 293 11.48 -4.14 -0.44
CA THR A 293 12.75 -4.42 0.26
C THR A 293 12.97 -5.93 0.22
N GLU A 294 14.02 -6.40 0.86
CA GLU A 294 14.24 -7.83 1.01
C GLU A 294 13.02 -8.54 1.66
N ASN A 295 12.42 -7.94 2.68
CA ASN A 295 11.38 -8.57 3.50
C ASN A 295 9.95 -8.08 3.23
N TYR A 296 9.76 -7.01 2.47
CA TYR A 296 8.45 -6.38 2.29
C TYR A 296 8.17 -6.08 0.82
N ALA A 297 6.93 -6.28 0.40
CA ALA A 297 6.41 -5.82 -0.88
C ALA A 297 5.05 -5.16 -0.67
N SER A 298 4.85 -4.04 -1.34
CA SER A 298 3.61 -3.26 -1.29
C SER A 298 3.31 -2.62 -2.63
N ASP A 299 2.04 -2.45 -2.92
CA ASP A 299 1.56 -1.76 -4.12
C ASP A 299 0.20 -1.13 -3.83
N ALA A 300 0.00 0.11 -4.26
CA ALA A 300 -1.29 0.76 -4.13
C ALA A 300 -1.54 1.68 -5.32
N GLY A 301 -2.76 1.62 -5.88
CA GLY A 301 -3.08 2.44 -7.03
C GLY A 301 -4.51 2.34 -7.52
N ILE A 302 -4.77 3.11 -8.57
CA ILE A 302 -6.05 3.30 -9.25
C ILE A 302 -6.01 2.52 -10.56
N VAL A 303 -6.89 1.55 -10.71
CA VAL A 303 -7.03 0.75 -11.93
C VAL A 303 -8.19 1.26 -12.76
N ARG A 304 -7.94 1.47 -14.06
CA ARG A 304 -8.96 1.89 -15.01
C ARG A 304 -8.84 1.18 -16.34
N ALA A 305 -9.96 0.80 -16.91
CA ALA A 305 -10.01 0.35 -18.29
C ALA A 305 -10.11 1.54 -19.27
N ARG A 306 -9.65 1.30 -20.49
CA ARG A 306 -9.97 2.18 -21.61
C ARG A 306 -11.38 1.86 -22.14
N PRO A 307 -12.15 2.87 -22.58
CA PRO A 307 -13.42 2.60 -23.24
C PRO A 307 -13.25 1.59 -24.38
N PRO A 308 -14.22 0.67 -24.61
CA PRO A 308 -15.56 0.64 -24.00
C PRO A 308 -15.65 -0.08 -22.64
N LEU A 309 -14.56 -0.64 -22.13
CA LEU A 309 -14.56 -1.35 -20.85
C LEU A 309 -14.78 -0.39 -19.68
N LYS A 310 -15.50 -0.85 -18.64
CA LYS A 310 -15.94 -0.01 -17.52
C LYS A 310 -15.26 -0.41 -16.20
N ARG A 311 -13.95 -0.71 -16.20
CA ARG A 311 -13.24 -0.98 -14.95
C ARG A 311 -12.79 0.31 -14.29
N HIS A 312 -13.18 0.50 -13.05
CA HIS A 312 -12.70 1.56 -12.19
C HIS A 312 -12.68 1.05 -10.75
N TYR A 313 -11.49 0.81 -10.22
CA TYR A 313 -11.30 0.38 -8.84
C TYR A 313 -9.93 0.82 -8.30
N ILE A 314 -9.80 0.79 -6.98
CA ILE A 314 -8.57 1.01 -6.26
C ILE A 314 -8.19 -0.30 -5.60
N VAL A 315 -6.91 -0.63 -5.62
CA VAL A 315 -6.35 -1.76 -4.90
C VAL A 315 -5.12 -1.31 -4.13
N ALA A 316 -4.95 -1.81 -2.91
CA ALA A 316 -3.76 -1.64 -2.11
C ALA A 316 -3.40 -2.95 -1.42
N VAL A 317 -2.14 -3.35 -1.50
CA VAL A 317 -1.59 -4.51 -0.80
C VAL A 317 -0.29 -4.14 -0.10
N LEU A 318 -0.16 -4.56 1.15
CA LEU A 318 1.10 -4.53 1.90
C LEU A 318 1.38 -5.94 2.43
N SER A 319 2.62 -6.41 2.28
CA SER A 319 2.98 -7.77 2.68
C SER A 319 4.41 -7.89 3.20
N ASN A 320 4.68 -8.97 3.92
CA ASN A 320 6.03 -9.39 4.32
C ASN A 320 6.72 -10.27 3.25
N LEU A 321 6.41 -10.07 1.97
CA LEU A 321 6.85 -10.94 0.87
C LEU A 321 7.70 -10.16 -0.15
N GLY A 322 8.86 -9.65 0.27
CA GLY A 322 9.78 -8.91 -0.58
C GLY A 322 10.68 -9.80 -1.45
N SER A 323 11.83 -9.26 -1.91
CA SER A 323 12.73 -9.92 -2.88
C SER A 323 13.33 -11.23 -2.36
N ARG A 324 13.43 -11.43 -1.06
CA ARG A 324 13.82 -12.69 -0.41
C ARG A 324 12.95 -13.89 -0.84
N TYR A 325 11.71 -13.62 -1.26
CA TYR A 325 10.72 -14.61 -1.65
C TYR A 325 10.51 -14.68 -3.16
N ALA A 326 11.36 -13.98 -3.89
CA ALA A 326 11.31 -13.94 -5.34
C ALA A 326 11.85 -15.23 -5.97
N PRO A 327 11.23 -15.71 -7.05
CA PRO A 327 11.72 -16.89 -7.78
C PRO A 327 12.91 -16.58 -8.69
N HIS A 328 13.23 -15.30 -8.90
CA HIS A 328 14.31 -14.84 -9.77
C HIS A 328 14.99 -13.60 -9.18
N ALA A 329 16.30 -13.44 -9.41
CA ALA A 329 17.09 -12.32 -8.86
C ALA A 329 16.60 -10.93 -9.31
N ASP A 330 16.06 -10.85 -10.52
CA ASP A 330 15.52 -9.59 -11.09
C ASP A 330 14.03 -9.38 -10.79
N CYS A 331 13.46 -10.16 -9.88
CA CYS A 331 12.08 -10.04 -9.46
C CYS A 331 11.99 -9.42 -8.06
N ALA A 332 11.13 -8.46 -7.88
CA ALA A 332 10.98 -7.74 -6.61
C ALA A 332 10.29 -8.58 -5.52
N THR A 333 9.58 -9.63 -5.89
CA THR A 333 8.75 -10.42 -4.98
C THR A 333 8.39 -11.79 -5.56
N THR A 334 7.58 -12.55 -4.83
CA THR A 334 7.02 -13.82 -5.31
C THR A 334 6.02 -13.63 -6.46
N TRP A 335 5.95 -14.60 -7.40
CA TRP A 335 4.94 -14.65 -8.47
C TRP A 335 3.48 -14.61 -7.98
N ARG A 336 3.24 -14.94 -6.72
CA ARG A 336 1.90 -15.03 -6.12
C ARG A 336 1.22 -13.66 -6.01
N LEU A 337 1.98 -12.56 -5.90
CA LEU A 337 1.42 -11.21 -5.84
C LEU A 337 0.89 -10.74 -7.21
N PRO A 338 1.60 -10.87 -8.35
CA PRO A 338 0.99 -10.64 -9.65
C PRO A 338 -0.23 -11.53 -9.91
N ALA A 339 -0.16 -12.82 -9.57
CA ALA A 339 -1.31 -13.73 -9.71
C ALA A 339 -2.51 -13.29 -8.86
N LEU A 340 -2.27 -12.75 -7.65
CA LEU A 340 -3.32 -12.12 -6.85
C LEU A 340 -3.93 -10.90 -7.56
N GLY A 341 -3.11 -10.05 -8.18
CA GLY A 341 -3.58 -8.91 -8.98
C GLY A 341 -4.54 -9.35 -10.09
N ALA A 342 -4.19 -10.40 -10.85
CA ALA A 342 -5.06 -10.98 -11.86
C ALA A 342 -6.38 -11.52 -11.27
N ALA A 343 -6.31 -12.24 -10.14
CA ALA A 343 -7.48 -12.80 -9.47
C ALA A 343 -8.46 -11.72 -8.96
N ILE A 344 -7.92 -10.59 -8.47
CA ILE A 344 -8.73 -9.44 -8.05
C ILE A 344 -9.47 -8.83 -9.26
N ASP A 345 -8.80 -8.63 -10.39
CA ASP A 345 -9.45 -8.10 -11.58
C ASP A 345 -10.58 -9.03 -12.05
N VAL A 346 -10.33 -10.34 -12.15
CA VAL A 346 -11.34 -11.34 -12.52
C VAL A 346 -12.54 -11.31 -11.56
N LEU A 347 -12.33 -11.15 -10.26
CA LEU A 347 -13.40 -11.03 -9.26
C LEU A 347 -14.32 -9.82 -9.52
N LEU A 348 -13.76 -8.72 -10.02
CA LEU A 348 -14.47 -7.45 -10.21
C LEU A 348 -15.14 -7.32 -11.58
N VAL A 349 -14.66 -8.02 -12.63
CA VAL A 349 -15.19 -7.97 -14.00
C VAL A 349 -16.71 -8.12 -14.07
N PRO A 350 -17.33 -9.16 -13.49
CA PRO A 350 -18.79 -9.37 -13.61
C PRO A 350 -19.62 -8.23 -13.03
N LYS A 351 -19.04 -7.41 -12.19
CA LYS A 351 -19.69 -6.27 -11.55
C LYS A 351 -19.50 -4.96 -12.31
N LEU A 352 -18.31 -4.74 -12.84
CA LEU A 352 -17.92 -3.45 -13.42
C LEU A 352 -18.18 -3.34 -14.93
N GLU A 353 -18.42 -4.45 -15.61
CA GLU A 353 -18.67 -4.49 -17.06
C GLU A 353 -20.15 -4.68 -17.46
N ARG A 354 -21.07 -4.62 -16.49
CA ARG A 354 -22.50 -4.68 -16.75
C ARG A 354 -23.12 -3.37 -17.19
#